data_ddb9e048de903c3594fb74e36c31c082
#
_entry.id   ddb9e048de903c3594fb74e36c31c082
#
_cell.length_a   1.000
_cell.length_b   1.000
_cell.length_c   1.000
_cell.angle_alpha   90.00
_cell.angle_beta   90.00
_cell.angle_gamma   90.00
#
_symmetry.space_group_name_H-M   'P 1'
#
loop_
_entity.id
_entity.type
_entity.pdbx_description
1 polymer ?
#
loop_
_entity_poly.entity_id
_entity_poly.type
_entity_poly.pdbx_seq_one_letter_code
_entity_poly.pdbx_strand_id
1 'polypeptide(L)'
;MRNRKCYNDEYGHLAGDQLLVAIARIINQNIRSSDHACRYGGDEFVVMLPHIDLPEAIKFAERICSSIREKIPRRGDVRLVARVSVSIGVASLEQGMHVRQLLASADAALYRAKSVGRDRVSH
;
A
#
# COMPACT_ATOMS: atom_id res chain seq x y z
N MET A 1 2.42 0.51 -4.56
CA MET A 1 3.17 -0.58 -3.94
C MET A 1 4.49 -0.79 -4.61
N ARG A 2 5.47 -1.14 -3.83
CA ARG A 2 6.81 -1.29 -4.34
C ARG A 2 7.18 -2.76 -4.53
N ASN A 3 7.88 -3.04 -5.63
CA ASN A 3 8.78 -4.18 -5.68
C ASN A 3 8.23 -5.58 -5.83
N ARG A 4 7.05 -5.71 -6.36
CA ARG A 4 6.66 -7.04 -6.82
C ARG A 4 7.67 -7.57 -7.84
N LYS A 5 8.08 -6.72 -8.79
CA LYS A 5 9.04 -7.11 -9.82
C LYS A 5 10.41 -7.47 -9.23
N CYS A 6 10.94 -6.62 -8.36
CA CYS A 6 12.22 -6.89 -7.70
C CYS A 6 12.16 -8.16 -6.86
N TYR A 7 11.06 -8.35 -6.12
CA TYR A 7 10.86 -9.54 -5.31
C TYR A 7 10.80 -10.79 -6.19
N ASN A 8 10.07 -10.73 -7.30
CA ASN A 8 9.98 -11.83 -8.24
C ASN A 8 11.32 -12.17 -8.89
N ASP A 9 12.14 -11.17 -9.20
CA ASP A 9 13.45 -11.38 -9.80
C ASP A 9 14.36 -12.15 -8.85
N GLU A 10 14.23 -11.96 -7.53
CA GLU A 10 15.01 -12.66 -6.53
C GLU A 10 14.45 -14.03 -6.14
N TYR A 11 13.11 -14.13 -6.03
CA TYR A 11 12.45 -15.30 -5.44
C TYR A 11 11.49 -16.01 -6.37
N GLY A 12 11.30 -15.50 -7.59
CA GLY A 12 10.39 -16.07 -8.59
C GLY A 12 8.96 -15.55 -8.50
N HIS A 13 8.19 -15.85 -9.52
CA HIS A 13 6.80 -15.37 -9.64
C HIS A 13 5.88 -15.89 -8.54
N LEU A 14 6.06 -17.12 -8.11
CA LEU A 14 5.25 -17.70 -7.05
C LEU A 14 5.42 -16.92 -5.75
N ALA A 15 6.65 -16.58 -5.41
CA ALA A 15 6.94 -15.79 -4.22
C ALA A 15 6.36 -14.38 -4.31
N GLY A 16 6.38 -13.77 -5.50
CA GLY A 16 5.77 -12.47 -5.74
C GLY A 16 4.25 -12.50 -5.58
N ASP A 17 3.60 -13.55 -6.06
CA ASP A 17 2.15 -13.73 -5.89
C ASP A 17 1.80 -13.96 -4.42
N GLN A 18 2.58 -14.73 -3.70
CA GLN A 18 2.41 -14.93 -2.26
C GLN A 18 2.60 -13.63 -1.49
N LEU A 19 3.52 -12.79 -1.92
CA LEU A 19 3.72 -11.46 -1.34
C LEU A 19 2.46 -10.59 -1.50
N LEU A 20 1.88 -10.57 -2.69
CA LEU A 20 0.65 -9.81 -2.94
C LEU A 20 -0.51 -10.32 -2.09
N VAL A 21 -0.64 -11.62 -1.93
CA VAL A 21 -1.65 -12.23 -1.06
C VAL A 21 -1.44 -11.81 0.39
N ALA A 22 -0.20 -11.83 0.85
CA ALA A 22 0.14 -11.41 2.22
C ALA A 22 -0.20 -9.94 2.47
N ILE A 23 0.10 -9.07 1.51
CA ILE A 23 -0.22 -7.65 1.61
C ILE A 23 -1.74 -7.44 1.61
N ALA A 24 -2.46 -8.10 0.72
CA ALA A 24 -3.92 -8.03 0.68
C ALA A 24 -4.54 -8.46 2.01
N ARG A 25 -3.99 -9.49 2.62
CA ARG A 25 -4.46 -9.98 3.92
C ARG A 25 -4.23 -8.94 5.02
N ILE A 26 -3.07 -8.28 5.03
CA ILE A 26 -2.79 -7.22 5.99
C ILE A 26 -3.76 -6.05 5.80
N ILE A 27 -4.01 -5.63 4.58
CA ILE A 27 -4.98 -4.58 4.29
C ILE A 27 -6.36 -4.99 4.82
N ASN A 28 -6.82 -6.18 4.48
CA ASN A 28 -8.15 -6.66 4.88
C ASN A 28 -8.30 -6.77 6.39
N GLN A 29 -7.24 -7.07 7.11
CA GLN A 29 -7.28 -7.12 8.58
C GLN A 29 -7.40 -5.74 9.22
N ASN A 30 -7.11 -4.68 8.51
CA ASN A 30 -7.09 -3.32 9.03
C ASN A 30 -8.26 -2.45 8.56
N ILE A 31 -9.03 -2.89 7.58
CA ILE A 31 -10.17 -2.12 7.08
C ILE A 31 -11.44 -2.47 7.85
N ARG A 32 -12.37 -1.50 7.85
CA ARG A 32 -13.72 -1.68 8.44
C ARG A 32 -14.64 -2.29 7.39
N SER A 33 -15.81 -2.75 7.83
CA SER A 33 -16.83 -3.32 6.92
C SER A 33 -17.32 -2.33 5.87
N SER A 34 -17.26 -1.03 6.17
CA SER A 34 -17.64 0.04 5.24
C SER A 34 -16.53 0.44 4.28
N ASP A 35 -15.32 -0.02 4.51
CA ASP A 35 -14.17 0.29 3.66
C ASP A 35 -14.09 -0.70 2.50
N HIS A 36 -13.46 -0.28 1.42
CA HIS A 36 -13.30 -1.12 0.24
C HIS A 36 -11.83 -1.13 -0.18
N ALA A 37 -11.33 -2.32 -0.44
CA ALA A 37 -9.98 -2.50 -0.96
C ALA A 37 -10.06 -3.32 -2.25
N CYS A 38 -9.31 -2.90 -3.25
CA CYS A 38 -9.20 -3.65 -4.49
C CYS A 38 -7.80 -3.57 -5.07
N ARG A 39 -7.45 -4.58 -5.84
CA ARG A 39 -6.22 -4.56 -6.63
C ARG A 39 -6.48 -3.75 -7.89
N TYR A 40 -5.76 -2.67 -8.06
CA TYR A 40 -5.96 -1.73 -9.15
C TYR A 40 -5.24 -2.16 -10.43
N GLY A 41 -4.10 -2.76 -10.30
CA GLY A 41 -3.29 -3.24 -11.41
C GLY A 41 -2.08 -3.96 -10.85
N GLY A 42 -1.28 -4.60 -11.66
CA GLY A 42 -0.04 -5.27 -11.29
C GLY A 42 0.21 -5.48 -9.79
N ASP A 43 0.93 -4.56 -9.20
CA ASP A 43 1.30 -4.54 -7.79
C ASP A 43 0.69 -3.36 -7.03
N GLU A 44 -0.40 -2.79 -7.52
CA GLU A 44 -1.05 -1.64 -6.92
C GLU A 44 -2.39 -2.01 -6.29
N PHE A 45 -2.67 -1.43 -5.12
CA PHE A 45 -3.95 -1.53 -4.42
C PHE A 45 -4.54 -0.15 -4.22
N VAL A 46 -5.86 -0.08 -4.25
CA VAL A 46 -6.61 1.11 -3.88
C VAL A 46 -7.50 0.76 -2.70
N VAL A 47 -7.49 1.61 -1.69
CA VAL A 47 -8.36 1.46 -0.52
C VAL A 47 -9.20 2.72 -0.38
N MET A 48 -10.51 2.54 -0.30
CA MET A 48 -11.45 3.63 -0.06
C MET A 48 -11.95 3.57 1.37
N LEU A 49 -11.84 4.70 2.06
CA LEU A 49 -12.19 4.83 3.46
C LEU A 49 -13.32 5.87 3.61
N PRO A 50 -14.61 5.45 3.52
CA PRO A 50 -15.72 6.39 3.66
C PRO A 50 -15.78 7.02 5.05
N HIS A 51 -16.18 8.29 5.10
CA HIS A 51 -16.43 9.02 6.35
C HIS A 51 -15.20 9.12 7.26
N ILE A 52 -14.02 9.22 6.67
CA ILE A 52 -12.77 9.42 7.39
C ILE A 52 -12.10 10.68 6.88
N ASP A 53 -11.56 11.48 7.79
CA ASP A 53 -10.80 12.66 7.43
C ASP A 53 -9.35 12.29 7.03
N LEU A 54 -8.65 13.25 6.48
CA LEU A 54 -7.28 13.03 6.00
C LEU A 54 -6.31 12.58 7.11
N PRO A 55 -6.28 13.19 8.29
CA PRO A 55 -5.41 12.70 9.36
C PRO A 55 -5.64 11.23 9.74
N GLU A 56 -6.89 10.80 9.79
CA GLU A 56 -7.21 9.39 10.10
C GLU A 56 -6.80 8.46 8.97
N ALA A 57 -6.98 8.90 7.71
CA ALA A 57 -6.54 8.13 6.55
C ALA A 57 -5.02 7.98 6.54
N ILE A 58 -4.29 9.02 6.90
CA ILE A 58 -2.82 8.96 7.02
C ILE A 58 -2.40 7.96 8.11
N LYS A 59 -3.08 7.98 9.26
CA LYS A 59 -2.81 7.02 10.33
C LYS A 59 -3.06 5.58 9.89
N PHE A 60 -4.13 5.36 9.15
CA PHE A 60 -4.41 4.04 8.56
C PHE A 60 -3.27 3.61 7.65
N ALA A 61 -2.83 4.49 6.75
CA ALA A 61 -1.76 4.19 5.81
C ALA A 61 -0.43 3.90 6.53
N GLU A 62 -0.13 4.64 7.58
CA GLU A 62 1.07 4.40 8.40
C GLU A 62 1.01 3.05 9.11
N ARG A 63 -0.18 2.66 9.58
CA ARG A 63 -0.39 1.33 10.17
C ARG A 63 -0.11 0.22 9.17
N ILE A 64 -0.57 0.39 7.92
CA ILE A 64 -0.30 -0.58 6.86
C ILE A 64 1.19 -0.68 6.58
N CYS A 65 1.88 0.43 6.42
CA CYS A 65 3.33 0.43 6.22
C CYS A 65 4.06 -0.31 7.35
N SER A 66 3.73 -0.01 8.59
CA SER A 66 4.35 -0.64 9.75
C SER A 66 4.07 -2.13 9.81
N SER A 67 2.82 -2.53 9.56
CA SER A 67 2.44 -3.94 9.57
C SER A 67 3.19 -4.74 8.52
N ILE A 68 3.38 -4.18 7.34
CA ILE A 68 4.10 -4.83 6.26
C ILE A 68 5.58 -4.98 6.62
N ARG A 69 6.19 -3.93 7.15
CA ARG A 69 7.60 -4.00 7.59
C ARG A 69 7.82 -5.07 8.64
N GLU A 70 6.89 -5.20 9.58
CA GLU A 70 7.02 -6.14 10.69
C GLU A 70 6.71 -7.58 10.29
N LYS A 71 5.63 -7.79 9.55
CA LYS A 71 5.09 -9.14 9.34
C LYS A 71 5.72 -9.87 8.17
N ILE A 72 6.01 -9.18 7.09
CA ILE A 72 6.46 -9.84 5.86
C ILE A 72 7.93 -10.23 5.91
N PRO A 73 8.86 -9.38 6.36
CA PRO A 73 10.28 -9.76 6.42
C PRO A 73 10.60 -10.89 7.39
N ARG A 74 9.68 -11.18 8.34
CA ARG A 74 9.90 -12.21 9.36
C ARG A 74 9.34 -13.57 9.00
N ARG A 75 8.88 -13.73 7.78
CA ARG A 75 8.25 -14.96 7.37
C ARG A 75 9.31 -16.03 7.13
N GLY A 76 9.42 -16.97 8.09
CA GLY A 76 10.32 -18.09 7.99
C GLY A 76 11.77 -17.72 8.30
N ASP A 77 12.61 -18.76 8.34
CA ASP A 77 14.03 -18.64 8.64
C ASP A 77 14.85 -18.14 7.45
N VAL A 78 14.19 -17.74 6.40
CA VAL A 78 14.86 -17.25 5.20
C VAL A 78 15.26 -15.81 5.43
N ARG A 79 16.54 -15.56 5.45
CA ARG A 79 17.06 -14.20 5.41
C ARG A 79 16.65 -13.59 4.07
N LEU A 80 15.70 -12.71 4.12
CA LEU A 80 15.32 -11.96 2.93
C LEU A 80 16.46 -11.02 2.57
N VAL A 81 16.97 -11.20 1.37
CA VAL A 81 17.99 -10.33 0.82
C VAL A 81 17.39 -8.96 0.52
N ALA A 82 16.15 -8.94 0.09
CA ALA A 82 15.44 -7.69 -0.18
C ALA A 82 14.42 -7.40 0.91
N ARG A 83 14.44 -6.18 1.43
CA ARG A 83 13.42 -5.69 2.33
C ARG A 83 12.14 -5.43 1.56
N VAL A 84 11.03 -5.98 2.04
CA VAL A 84 9.71 -5.70 1.48
C VAL A 84 9.14 -4.47 2.18
N SER A 85 8.71 -3.52 1.38
CA SER A 85 8.07 -2.31 1.87
C SER A 85 7.03 -1.82 0.88
N VAL A 86 6.17 -0.93 1.32
CA VAL A 86 5.19 -0.28 0.46
C VAL A 86 5.34 1.24 0.56
N SER A 87 4.98 1.89 -0.54
CA SER A 87 4.79 3.34 -0.56
C SER A 87 3.30 3.60 -0.71
N ILE A 88 2.77 4.57 0.00
CA ILE A 88 1.33 4.85 0.01
C ILE A 88 1.13 6.34 -0.23
N GLY A 89 0.26 6.65 -1.20
CA GLY A 89 -0.25 7.99 -1.41
C GLY A 89 -1.66 8.09 -0.85
N VAL A 90 -1.93 9.15 -0.10
CA VAL A 90 -3.23 9.39 0.53
C VAL A 90 -3.79 10.71 0.01
N ALA A 91 -5.07 10.72 -0.31
CA ALA A 91 -5.78 11.92 -0.69
C ALA A 91 -7.19 11.89 -0.11
N SER A 92 -7.73 13.06 0.14
CA SER A 92 -9.08 13.22 0.67
C SER A 92 -9.97 13.88 -0.38
N LEU A 93 -11.21 13.41 -0.46
CA LEU A 93 -12.20 13.99 -1.36
C LEU A 93 -12.64 15.35 -0.81
N GLU A 94 -12.44 16.39 -1.61
CA GLU A 94 -12.86 17.73 -1.28
C GLU A 94 -14.11 18.10 -2.07
N GLN A 95 -14.85 19.10 -1.56
CA GLN A 95 -16.07 19.55 -2.20
C GLN A 95 -15.80 19.99 -3.64
N GLY A 96 -16.63 19.49 -4.57
CA GLY A 96 -16.49 19.79 -5.99
C GLY A 96 -15.48 18.92 -6.74
N MET A 97 -14.80 18.02 -6.03
CA MET A 97 -13.82 17.15 -6.63
C MET A 97 -14.47 15.91 -7.23
N HIS A 98 -14.07 15.54 -8.44
CA HIS A 98 -14.47 14.28 -9.06
C HIS A 98 -13.59 13.13 -8.58
N VAL A 99 -14.10 11.91 -8.68
CA VAL A 99 -13.35 10.69 -8.33
C VAL A 99 -12.02 10.60 -9.07
N ARG A 100 -12.00 11.00 -10.34
CA ARG A 100 -10.74 11.02 -11.12
C ARG A 100 -9.71 11.97 -10.52
N GLN A 101 -10.14 13.11 -10.02
CA GLN A 101 -9.24 14.07 -9.36
C GLN A 101 -8.73 13.51 -8.03
N LEU A 102 -9.58 12.81 -7.30
CA LEU A 102 -9.17 12.14 -6.07
C LEU A 102 -8.11 11.09 -6.33
N LEU A 103 -8.31 10.23 -7.32
CA LEU A 103 -7.33 9.22 -7.71
C LEU A 103 -6.03 9.86 -8.19
N ALA A 104 -6.12 10.93 -8.98
CA ALA A 104 -4.94 11.64 -9.46
C ALA A 104 -4.15 12.27 -8.29
N SER A 105 -4.84 12.79 -7.29
CA SER A 105 -4.20 13.34 -6.09
C SER A 105 -3.48 12.25 -5.29
N ALA A 106 -4.12 11.09 -5.13
CA ALA A 106 -3.49 9.96 -4.45
C ALA A 106 -2.28 9.43 -5.23
N ASP A 107 -2.39 9.35 -6.55
CA ASP A 107 -1.28 8.96 -7.42
C ASP A 107 -0.11 9.94 -7.33
N ALA A 108 -0.39 11.23 -7.32
CA ALA A 108 0.65 12.25 -7.16
C ALA A 108 1.35 12.12 -5.80
N ALA A 109 0.58 11.86 -4.75
CA ALA A 109 1.13 11.62 -3.42
C ALA A 109 1.98 10.35 -3.39
N LEU A 110 1.53 9.30 -4.05
CA LEU A 110 2.29 8.05 -4.18
C LEU A 110 3.60 8.28 -4.91
N TYR A 111 3.57 9.03 -5.99
CA TYR A 111 4.77 9.40 -6.72
C TYR A 111 5.77 10.13 -5.81
N ARG A 112 5.29 11.08 -5.00
CA ARG A 112 6.15 11.78 -4.04
C ARG A 112 6.76 10.83 -3.03
N ALA A 113 5.98 9.88 -2.50
CA ALA A 113 6.50 8.89 -1.57
C ALA A 113 7.62 8.06 -2.20
N LYS A 114 7.45 7.64 -3.44
CA LYS A 114 8.46 6.89 -4.18
C LYS A 114 9.70 7.73 -4.49
N SER A 115 9.52 9.02 -4.78
CA SER A 115 10.61 9.92 -5.15
C SER A 115 11.52 10.26 -3.99
N VAL A 116 11.00 10.32 -2.76
CA VAL A 116 11.79 10.70 -1.59
C VAL A 116 12.33 9.52 -0.79
N GLY A 117 12.29 8.31 -1.35
CA GLY A 117 12.95 7.16 -0.74
C GLY A 117 12.06 5.95 -0.51
N ARG A 118 10.81 5.97 -0.92
CA ARG A 118 9.88 4.84 -0.76
C ARG A 118 9.63 4.48 0.71
N ASP A 119 8.95 3.40 0.99
CA ASP A 119 8.66 2.88 2.33
C ASP A 119 8.12 3.97 3.26
N ARG A 120 7.12 4.69 2.78
CA ARG A 120 6.53 5.81 3.51
C ARG A 120 5.16 6.17 2.98
N VAL A 121 4.46 6.99 3.75
CA VAL A 121 3.19 7.59 3.37
C VAL A 121 3.44 9.03 2.94
N SER A 122 2.76 9.44 1.87
CA SER A 122 2.72 10.83 1.43
C SER A 122 1.27 11.25 1.20
N HIS A 123 1.03 12.53 1.30
CA HIS A 123 -0.31 13.07 1.09
C HIS A 123 -0.29 14.45 0.45
#